data_cfffb0a3bb8aa7057569b8c798cdfa38
#
_entry.id   cfffb0a3bb8aa7057569b8c798cdfa38
#
_cell.length_a   1.000
_cell.length_b   1.000
_cell.length_c   1.000
_cell.angle_alpha   90.00
_cell.angle_beta   90.00
_cell.angle_gamma   90.00
#
_symmetry.space_group_name_H-M   'P 1'
#
loop_
_entity.id
_entity.type
_entity.pdbx_description
1 polymer ?
#
loop_
_entity_poly.entity_id
_entity_poly.type
_entity_poly.pdbx_seq_one_letter_code
_entity_poly.pdbx_strand_id
1 'polypeptide(L)'
;MIYRKLLVVFCTLLMITSCTNNPLDISTEGVSLSIRHTNIDSILNHTDTTLLLGILMEQRVRTPDIIDYELGYCLRVGSVMDPKLTTNLVQFNNDPYVKRLEKRIQEKFTDLPARTTTMIEAFKHLKVHLPKAKIPSEIVYMNSYFASSAFCTEKEIAIGLERYLGAKTDVIAELPEQEFFPWIKEKMDAQYLERDAIAAWIMSNIVSQKENPNNISAIIHWGKIIYLTEAAFPDMPKNWIMRYSEKDYNWALENERSFWDYLVNEKLLFDSSERTQANLLNDAPFTTGLPEKGPDRLGQFLGWRIIQSYMSQHDISVQELMNLPYTEILQEYELAE
;
A
#
# COMPACT_ATOMS: atom_id res chain seq x y z
N MET A 1 -30.88 41.62 33.52
CA MET A 1 -29.85 40.60 33.81
C MET A 1 -30.15 39.24 33.17
N ILE A 2 -31.39 38.89 32.93
CA ILE A 2 -31.83 37.61 32.32
C ILE A 2 -31.48 37.52 30.83
N TYR A 3 -31.67 38.60 30.07
CA TYR A 3 -31.38 38.62 28.61
C TYR A 3 -29.88 38.48 28.27
N ARG A 4 -28.98 38.86 29.17
CA ARG A 4 -27.53 38.76 28.97
C ARG A 4 -27.01 37.33 29.18
N LYS A 5 -27.72 36.52 30.00
CA LYS A 5 -27.42 35.10 30.20
C LYS A 5 -27.96 34.21 29.07
N LEU A 6 -29.09 34.59 28.46
CA LEU A 6 -29.65 33.88 27.30
C LEU A 6 -28.79 34.06 26.05
N LEU A 7 -28.20 35.25 25.86
CA LEU A 7 -27.33 35.51 24.69
C LEU A 7 -26.02 34.72 24.76
N VAL A 8 -25.46 34.52 25.97
CA VAL A 8 -24.23 33.72 26.14
C VAL A 8 -24.50 32.23 25.93
N VAL A 9 -25.67 31.71 26.31
CA VAL A 9 -26.05 30.31 26.08
C VAL A 9 -26.34 30.05 24.59
N PHE A 10 -26.88 31.00 23.85
CA PHE A 10 -27.12 30.88 22.42
C PHE A 10 -25.83 30.96 21.58
N CYS A 11 -24.84 31.76 21.98
CA CYS A 11 -23.52 31.80 21.35
C CYS A 11 -22.67 30.55 21.62
N THR A 12 -22.87 29.85 22.76
CA THR A 12 -22.14 28.61 23.06
C THR A 12 -22.71 27.39 22.33
N LEU A 13 -23.95 27.44 21.84
CA LEU A 13 -24.56 26.34 21.08
C LEU A 13 -24.20 26.35 19.56
N LEU A 14 -23.60 27.43 19.09
CA LEU A 14 -23.21 27.57 17.66
C LEU A 14 -21.76 27.15 17.36
N MET A 15 -21.03 26.61 18.31
CA MET A 15 -19.64 26.15 18.12
C MET A 15 -19.49 24.64 17.99
N ILE A 16 -20.53 23.93 17.64
CA ILE A 16 -20.43 22.50 17.42
C ILE A 16 -21.05 22.22 16.04
N THR A 17 -20.23 22.17 15.02
CA THR A 17 -20.22 21.29 13.86
C THR A 17 -19.43 21.92 12.72
N SER A 18 -18.10 21.99 12.86
CA SER A 18 -17.27 21.89 11.69
C SER A 18 -16.73 20.46 11.65
N CYS A 19 -17.60 19.50 11.50
CA CYS A 19 -17.22 18.25 10.85
C CYS A 19 -16.97 18.63 9.39
N THR A 20 -15.73 18.83 9.01
CA THR A 20 -15.34 18.76 7.59
C THR A 20 -15.63 17.31 7.19
N ASN A 21 -16.81 17.09 6.60
CA ASN A 21 -17.13 15.76 6.04
C ASN A 21 -16.06 15.44 5.01
N ASN A 22 -15.21 14.46 5.31
CA ASN A 22 -14.29 13.91 4.33
C ASN A 22 -15.14 13.30 3.19
N PRO A 23 -15.09 13.82 1.95
CA PRO A 23 -15.93 13.31 0.86
C PRO A 23 -15.63 11.85 0.50
N LEU A 24 -14.52 11.31 0.98
CA LEU A 24 -14.14 9.91 0.79
C LEU A 24 -14.69 9.00 1.90
N ASP A 25 -15.15 9.57 3.03
CA ASP A 25 -15.80 8.84 4.11
C ASP A 25 -17.27 8.59 3.78
N ILE A 26 -17.52 7.49 3.09
CA ILE A 26 -18.86 7.06 2.67
C ILE A 26 -19.27 5.78 3.37
N SER A 27 -20.56 5.64 3.66
CA SER A 27 -21.07 4.44 4.34
C SER A 27 -20.84 3.18 3.51
N THR A 28 -20.27 2.17 4.15
CA THR A 28 -20.14 0.81 3.60
C THR A 28 -21.30 -0.10 4.00
N GLU A 29 -22.34 0.45 4.65
CA GLU A 29 -23.52 -0.31 5.09
C GLU A 29 -24.20 -0.98 3.90
N GLY A 30 -24.53 -2.27 4.06
CA GLY A 30 -25.12 -3.07 3.00
C GLY A 30 -24.14 -3.69 2.00
N VAL A 31 -22.85 -3.33 2.02
CA VAL A 31 -21.82 -3.96 1.21
C VAL A 31 -21.32 -5.23 1.89
N SER A 32 -21.57 -6.39 1.27
CA SER A 32 -21.05 -7.68 1.74
C SER A 32 -20.00 -8.19 0.79
N LEU A 33 -18.81 -8.53 1.32
CA LEU A 33 -17.72 -9.14 0.57
C LEU A 33 -17.36 -10.49 1.20
N SER A 34 -17.14 -11.49 0.37
CA SER A 34 -16.67 -12.81 0.81
C SER A 34 -15.23 -12.98 0.37
N ILE A 35 -14.29 -12.59 1.26
CA ILE A 35 -12.85 -12.73 1.03
C ILE A 35 -12.33 -13.74 2.04
N ARG A 36 -11.71 -14.82 1.54
CA ARG A 36 -11.05 -15.80 2.41
C ARG A 36 -9.68 -15.29 2.83
N HIS A 37 -9.14 -15.84 3.89
CA HIS A 37 -7.72 -15.68 4.22
C HIS A 37 -7.08 -17.02 4.54
N THR A 38 -5.81 -17.14 4.17
CA THR A 38 -5.00 -18.32 4.42
C THR A 38 -3.62 -17.87 4.90
N ASN A 39 -3.07 -18.58 5.89
CA ASN A 39 -1.67 -18.42 6.30
C ASN A 39 -0.89 -19.64 5.78
N ILE A 40 -0.11 -19.46 4.71
CA ILE A 40 0.67 -20.54 4.10
C ILE A 40 1.80 -20.99 5.02
N ASP A 41 2.43 -20.11 5.81
CA ASP A 41 3.50 -20.49 6.73
C ASP A 41 3.04 -21.51 7.74
N SER A 42 1.81 -21.37 8.24
CA SER A 42 1.24 -22.36 9.15
C SER A 42 1.07 -23.74 8.51
N ILE A 43 0.87 -23.77 7.18
CA ILE A 43 0.79 -25.01 6.39
C ILE A 43 2.19 -25.57 6.17
N LEU A 44 3.15 -24.75 5.72
CA LEU A 44 4.52 -25.18 5.39
C LEU A 44 5.31 -25.69 6.61
N ASN A 45 4.94 -25.26 7.81
CA ASN A 45 5.53 -25.72 9.06
C ASN A 45 4.89 -27.02 9.62
N HIS A 46 3.98 -27.65 8.86
CA HIS A 46 3.35 -28.88 9.30
C HIS A 46 4.33 -30.05 9.31
N THR A 47 4.39 -30.78 10.43
CA THR A 47 5.38 -31.86 10.63
C THR A 47 5.03 -33.17 9.90
N ASP A 48 3.74 -33.42 9.65
CA ASP A 48 3.29 -34.56 8.87
C ASP A 48 3.38 -34.24 7.37
N THR A 49 4.37 -34.82 6.70
CA THR A 49 4.66 -34.55 5.28
C THR A 49 3.56 -35.06 4.32
N THR A 50 2.82 -36.09 4.69
CA THR A 50 1.72 -36.62 3.89
C THR A 50 0.53 -35.66 3.94
N LEU A 51 0.18 -35.19 5.13
CA LEU A 51 -0.86 -34.20 5.33
C LEU A 51 -0.49 -32.86 4.68
N LEU A 52 0.76 -32.44 4.83
CA LEU A 52 1.30 -31.22 4.19
C LEU A 52 1.09 -31.23 2.68
N LEU A 53 1.46 -32.33 1.99
CA LEU A 53 1.28 -32.42 0.54
C LEU A 53 -0.19 -32.35 0.14
N GLY A 54 -1.08 -33.01 0.89
CA GLY A 54 -2.53 -32.94 0.64
C GLY A 54 -3.06 -31.53 0.74
N ILE A 55 -2.68 -30.79 1.79
CA ILE A 55 -3.09 -29.39 1.99
C ILE A 55 -2.51 -28.48 0.90
N LEU A 56 -1.24 -28.65 0.54
CA LEU A 56 -0.60 -27.85 -0.53
C LEU A 56 -1.23 -28.11 -1.90
N MET A 57 -1.62 -29.35 -2.21
CA MET A 57 -2.36 -29.66 -3.44
C MET A 57 -3.73 -28.98 -3.46
N GLU A 58 -4.47 -29.02 -2.35
CA GLU A 58 -5.75 -28.32 -2.23
C GLU A 58 -5.57 -26.79 -2.37
N GLN A 59 -4.58 -26.23 -1.69
CA GLN A 59 -4.28 -24.81 -1.78
C GLN A 59 -3.87 -24.40 -3.19
N ARG A 60 -3.05 -25.20 -3.87
CA ARG A 60 -2.65 -24.97 -5.26
C ARG A 60 -3.84 -24.98 -6.23
N VAL A 61 -4.87 -25.76 -5.98
CA VAL A 61 -6.11 -25.72 -6.79
C VAL A 61 -6.81 -24.36 -6.63
N ARG A 62 -6.78 -23.77 -5.45
CA ARG A 62 -7.45 -22.48 -5.16
C ARG A 62 -6.61 -21.28 -5.62
N THR A 63 -5.30 -21.28 -5.31
CA THR A 63 -4.39 -20.16 -5.52
C THR A 63 -3.10 -20.64 -6.21
N PRO A 64 -3.19 -21.14 -7.47
CA PRO A 64 -2.06 -21.80 -8.13
C PRO A 64 -0.85 -20.88 -8.28
N ASP A 65 -1.07 -19.66 -8.71
CA ASP A 65 0.02 -18.70 -8.96
C ASP A 65 0.74 -18.30 -7.66
N ILE A 66 0.00 -18.20 -6.54
CA ILE A 66 0.58 -17.88 -5.25
C ILE A 66 1.45 -19.04 -4.74
N ILE A 67 0.96 -20.26 -4.79
CA ILE A 67 1.71 -21.44 -4.34
C ILE A 67 2.95 -21.68 -5.22
N ASP A 68 2.83 -21.55 -6.53
CA ASP A 68 3.95 -21.73 -7.44
C ASP A 68 4.99 -20.59 -7.26
N TYR A 69 4.55 -19.34 -6.99
CA TYR A 69 5.41 -18.23 -6.64
C TYR A 69 6.14 -18.47 -5.31
N GLU A 70 5.43 -18.86 -4.27
CA GLU A 70 5.99 -19.12 -2.94
C GLU A 70 7.04 -20.23 -2.97
N LEU A 71 6.65 -21.42 -3.43
CA LEU A 71 7.55 -22.59 -3.40
C LEU A 71 8.70 -22.46 -4.40
N GLY A 72 8.43 -21.96 -5.61
CA GLY A 72 9.41 -21.93 -6.71
C GLY A 72 10.32 -20.72 -6.70
N TYR A 73 9.76 -19.53 -6.46
CA TYR A 73 10.53 -18.28 -6.54
C TYR A 73 11.03 -17.80 -5.18
N CYS A 74 10.15 -17.72 -4.19
CA CYS A 74 10.50 -17.19 -2.87
C CYS A 74 11.40 -18.15 -2.11
N LEU A 75 10.92 -19.37 -1.81
CA LEU A 75 11.61 -20.36 -0.99
C LEU A 75 12.61 -21.22 -1.79
N ARG A 76 12.44 -21.32 -3.11
CA ARG A 76 13.25 -22.12 -4.02
C ARG A 76 13.35 -23.61 -3.63
N VAL A 77 12.25 -24.14 -3.11
CA VAL A 77 12.18 -25.55 -2.62
C VAL A 77 11.61 -26.51 -3.68
N GLY A 78 11.14 -26.00 -4.82
CA GLY A 78 10.57 -26.77 -5.90
C GLY A 78 9.08 -26.45 -6.16
N SER A 79 8.35 -27.37 -6.76
CA SER A 79 6.91 -27.25 -6.97
C SER A 79 6.15 -28.32 -6.19
N VAL A 80 4.82 -28.18 -6.07
CA VAL A 80 3.96 -29.19 -5.42
C VAL A 80 4.09 -30.58 -6.08
N MET A 81 4.47 -30.61 -7.35
CA MET A 81 4.65 -31.87 -8.11
C MET A 81 6.09 -32.41 -8.02
N ASP A 82 7.01 -31.72 -7.36
CA ASP A 82 8.38 -32.17 -7.22
C ASP A 82 8.47 -33.30 -6.15
N PRO A 83 8.95 -34.52 -6.50
CA PRO A 83 9.15 -35.59 -5.55
C PRO A 83 10.06 -35.25 -4.36
N LYS A 84 10.92 -34.23 -4.52
CA LYS A 84 11.86 -33.77 -3.50
C LYS A 84 11.29 -32.64 -2.63
N LEU A 85 10.08 -32.13 -2.92
CA LEU A 85 9.53 -30.96 -2.25
C LEU A 85 9.59 -31.12 -0.71
N THR A 86 9.11 -32.23 -0.18
CA THR A 86 9.10 -32.45 1.29
C THR A 86 10.49 -32.47 1.89
N THR A 87 11.47 -33.08 1.21
CA THR A 87 12.87 -33.09 1.64
C THR A 87 13.45 -31.67 1.64
N ASN A 88 13.19 -30.91 0.56
CA ASN A 88 13.67 -29.54 0.43
C ASN A 88 13.03 -28.62 1.48
N LEU A 89 11.73 -28.77 1.75
CA LEU A 89 11.04 -28.01 2.80
C LEU A 89 11.58 -28.32 4.18
N VAL A 90 11.82 -29.61 4.50
CA VAL A 90 12.44 -30.00 5.77
C VAL A 90 13.84 -29.38 5.91
N GLN A 91 14.64 -29.38 4.84
CA GLN A 91 15.95 -28.75 4.84
C GLN A 91 15.86 -27.24 5.05
N PHE A 92 14.97 -26.56 4.31
CA PHE A 92 14.71 -25.12 4.43
C PHE A 92 14.27 -24.76 5.85
N ASN A 93 13.24 -25.42 6.38
CA ASN A 93 12.70 -25.16 7.71
C ASN A 93 13.71 -25.51 8.85
N ASN A 94 14.75 -26.31 8.58
CA ASN A 94 15.80 -26.60 9.53
C ASN A 94 16.93 -25.57 9.56
N ASP A 95 16.98 -24.63 8.61
CA ASP A 95 17.94 -23.55 8.64
C ASP A 95 17.76 -22.68 9.90
N PRO A 96 18.83 -22.38 10.64
CA PRO A 96 18.75 -21.63 11.90
C PRO A 96 18.18 -20.21 11.72
N TYR A 97 18.45 -19.57 10.59
CA TYR A 97 17.91 -18.22 10.30
C TYR A 97 16.42 -18.31 9.99
N VAL A 98 16.00 -19.27 9.14
CA VAL A 98 14.59 -19.49 8.80
C VAL A 98 13.78 -19.78 10.06
N LYS A 99 14.25 -20.63 10.96
CA LYS A 99 13.57 -20.91 12.24
C LYS A 99 13.38 -19.66 13.09
N ARG A 100 14.38 -18.78 13.15
CA ARG A 100 14.25 -17.51 13.88
C ARG A 100 13.26 -16.57 13.20
N LEU A 101 13.33 -16.46 11.87
CA LEU A 101 12.44 -15.63 11.06
C LEU A 101 10.98 -16.04 11.26
N GLU A 102 10.67 -17.32 11.12
CA GLU A 102 9.35 -17.89 11.36
C GLU A 102 8.84 -17.60 12.78
N LYS A 103 9.71 -17.80 13.76
CA LYS A 103 9.37 -17.48 15.15
C LYS A 103 9.02 -16.00 15.31
N ARG A 104 9.76 -15.07 14.71
CA ARG A 104 9.45 -13.62 14.78
C ARG A 104 8.16 -13.27 14.07
N ILE A 105 7.87 -13.90 12.93
CA ILE A 105 6.58 -13.74 12.23
C ILE A 105 5.43 -14.18 13.14
N GLN A 106 5.50 -15.36 13.72
CA GLN A 106 4.47 -15.91 14.62
C GLN A 106 4.27 -15.06 15.88
N GLU A 107 5.36 -14.56 16.49
CA GLU A 107 5.30 -13.68 17.67
C GLU A 107 4.67 -12.31 17.33
N LYS A 108 4.93 -11.77 16.14
CA LYS A 108 4.48 -10.44 15.70
C LYS A 108 3.03 -10.44 15.22
N PHE A 109 2.63 -11.45 14.46
CA PHE A 109 1.36 -11.46 13.74
C PHE A 109 0.35 -12.46 14.33
N THR A 110 0.00 -12.22 15.60
CA THR A 110 -1.04 -12.98 16.31
C THR A 110 -2.45 -12.52 15.98
N ASP A 111 -2.58 -11.39 15.27
CA ASP A 111 -3.81 -10.65 15.00
C ASP A 111 -4.27 -10.70 13.52
N LEU A 112 -3.78 -11.65 12.73
CA LEU A 112 -4.10 -11.77 11.30
C LEU A 112 -5.61 -11.71 10.97
N PRO A 113 -6.53 -12.32 11.77
CA PRO A 113 -7.96 -12.17 11.52
C PRO A 113 -8.46 -10.72 11.63
N ALA A 114 -7.94 -9.94 12.59
CA ALA A 114 -8.30 -8.53 12.74
C ALA A 114 -7.76 -7.70 11.58
N ARG A 115 -6.52 -7.94 11.15
CA ARG A 115 -5.92 -7.30 9.97
C ARG A 115 -6.69 -7.61 8.69
N THR A 116 -7.12 -8.88 8.53
CA THR A 116 -8.00 -9.27 7.43
C THR A 116 -9.31 -8.47 7.44
N THR A 117 -9.92 -8.29 8.62
CA THR A 117 -11.14 -7.49 8.76
C THR A 117 -10.93 -6.05 8.33
N THR A 118 -9.82 -5.42 8.73
CA THR A 118 -9.44 -4.06 8.29
C THR A 118 -9.32 -3.97 6.78
N MET A 119 -8.67 -4.94 6.13
CA MET A 119 -8.57 -4.97 4.67
C MET A 119 -9.92 -5.20 3.97
N ILE A 120 -10.79 -6.03 4.54
CA ILE A 120 -12.15 -6.22 4.01
C ILE A 120 -12.94 -4.91 4.07
N GLU A 121 -12.86 -4.14 5.15
CA GLU A 121 -13.49 -2.81 5.24
C GLU A 121 -12.91 -1.86 4.18
N ALA A 122 -11.59 -1.82 4.00
CA ALA A 122 -10.95 -1.04 2.96
C ALA A 122 -11.44 -1.42 1.54
N PHE A 123 -11.62 -2.72 1.28
CA PHE A 123 -12.21 -3.19 0.02
C PHE A 123 -13.68 -2.82 -0.12
N LYS A 124 -14.46 -2.74 0.97
CA LYS A 124 -15.84 -2.25 0.91
C LYS A 124 -15.89 -0.78 0.51
N HIS A 125 -15.05 0.08 1.09
CA HIS A 125 -14.93 1.48 0.66
C HIS A 125 -14.59 1.57 -0.82
N LEU A 126 -13.57 0.83 -1.30
CA LEU A 126 -13.25 0.78 -2.73
C LEU A 126 -14.45 0.32 -3.58
N LYS A 127 -15.23 -0.66 -3.10
CA LYS A 127 -16.39 -1.18 -3.84
C LYS A 127 -17.53 -0.18 -3.94
N VAL A 128 -17.72 0.67 -2.93
CA VAL A 128 -18.72 1.75 -2.98
C VAL A 128 -18.27 2.85 -3.94
N HIS A 129 -17.01 3.29 -3.87
CA HIS A 129 -16.46 4.31 -4.77
C HIS A 129 -16.36 3.82 -6.23
N LEU A 130 -16.05 2.53 -6.42
CA LEU A 130 -15.82 1.88 -7.71
C LEU A 130 -16.64 0.58 -7.80
N PRO A 131 -17.94 0.65 -8.11
CA PRO A 131 -18.82 -0.53 -8.11
C PRO A 131 -18.35 -1.69 -9.01
N LYS A 132 -17.57 -1.39 -10.05
CA LYS A 132 -17.01 -2.36 -10.98
C LYS A 132 -15.59 -2.82 -10.62
N ALA A 133 -15.00 -2.30 -9.54
CA ALA A 133 -13.65 -2.70 -9.15
C ALA A 133 -13.56 -4.21 -8.87
N LYS A 134 -12.48 -4.81 -9.31
CA LYS A 134 -12.13 -6.19 -8.92
C LYS A 134 -11.77 -6.19 -7.43
N ILE A 135 -12.26 -7.18 -6.71
CA ILE A 135 -11.98 -7.42 -5.29
C ILE A 135 -11.36 -8.80 -5.18
N PRO A 136 -10.34 -9.01 -4.36
CA PRO A 136 -9.71 -10.32 -4.22
C PRO A 136 -10.69 -11.36 -3.64
N SER A 137 -10.57 -12.59 -4.06
CA SER A 137 -11.28 -13.72 -3.49
C SER A 137 -10.58 -14.28 -2.26
N GLU A 138 -9.27 -14.06 -2.16
CA GLU A 138 -8.45 -14.58 -1.05
C GLU A 138 -7.27 -13.66 -0.74
N ILE A 139 -7.00 -13.47 0.56
CA ILE A 139 -5.82 -12.85 1.13
C ILE A 139 -4.93 -13.97 1.66
N VAL A 140 -3.70 -14.04 1.19
CA VAL A 140 -2.73 -15.07 1.55
C VAL A 140 -1.58 -14.44 2.32
N TYR A 141 -1.37 -14.87 3.55
CA TYR A 141 -0.21 -14.49 4.34
C TYR A 141 0.89 -15.52 4.15
N MET A 142 2.12 -15.07 3.92
CA MET A 142 3.26 -15.93 3.64
C MET A 142 4.57 -15.32 4.16
N ASN A 143 5.61 -16.11 4.25
CA ASN A 143 6.98 -15.67 4.39
C ASN A 143 7.64 -15.69 3.01
N SER A 144 7.64 -14.59 2.30
CA SER A 144 8.24 -14.51 0.95
C SER A 144 9.77 -14.57 0.93
N TYR A 145 10.38 -14.78 2.07
CA TYR A 145 11.84 -14.74 2.24
C TYR A 145 12.46 -13.47 1.64
N PHE A 146 11.79 -12.34 1.89
CA PHE A 146 12.12 -10.99 1.40
C PHE A 146 11.96 -10.75 -0.11
N ALA A 147 11.35 -11.66 -0.86
CA ALA A 147 11.14 -11.50 -2.29
C ALA A 147 10.17 -10.34 -2.61
N SER A 148 9.06 -10.22 -1.86
CA SER A 148 8.11 -9.10 -2.03
C SER A 148 7.30 -8.82 -0.76
N SER A 149 6.85 -7.56 -0.60
CA SER A 149 5.89 -7.19 0.46
C SER A 149 4.46 -7.59 0.10
N ALA A 150 4.10 -7.53 -1.18
CA ALA A 150 2.83 -8.01 -1.72
C ALA A 150 3.03 -8.55 -3.14
N PHE A 151 2.29 -9.60 -3.47
CA PHE A 151 2.19 -10.19 -4.81
C PHE A 151 0.71 -10.36 -5.14
N CYS A 152 0.27 -9.76 -6.24
CA CYS A 152 -1.14 -9.77 -6.65
C CYS A 152 -1.31 -10.57 -7.94
N THR A 153 -2.30 -11.44 -7.95
CA THR A 153 -2.85 -12.04 -9.17
C THR A 153 -4.12 -11.28 -9.58
N GLU A 154 -4.88 -11.79 -10.54
CA GLU A 154 -6.19 -11.23 -10.85
C GLU A 154 -7.25 -11.45 -9.75
N LYS A 155 -7.03 -12.43 -8.84
CA LYS A 155 -8.02 -12.88 -7.87
C LYS A 155 -7.52 -12.93 -6.43
N GLU A 156 -6.22 -12.98 -6.23
CA GLU A 156 -5.63 -13.16 -4.91
C GLU A 156 -4.58 -12.08 -4.64
N ILE A 157 -4.36 -11.80 -3.35
CA ILE A 157 -3.24 -11.01 -2.87
C ILE A 157 -2.47 -11.81 -1.82
N ALA A 158 -1.19 -11.98 -2.04
CA ALA A 158 -0.26 -12.56 -1.07
C ALA A 158 0.58 -11.47 -0.41
N ILE A 159 0.83 -11.61 0.89
CA ILE A 159 1.50 -10.62 1.73
C ILE A 159 2.68 -11.27 2.44
N GLY A 160 3.89 -10.78 2.17
CA GLY A 160 5.13 -11.22 2.81
C GLY A 160 5.27 -10.61 4.21
N LEU A 161 4.92 -11.38 5.25
CA LEU A 161 4.85 -10.90 6.63
C LEU A 161 6.21 -10.44 7.17
N GLU A 162 7.28 -11.08 6.75
CA GLU A 162 8.64 -10.73 7.18
C GLU A 162 9.06 -9.31 6.80
N ARG A 163 8.45 -8.75 5.76
CA ARG A 163 8.66 -7.37 5.31
C ARG A 163 8.05 -6.33 6.27
N TYR A 164 7.39 -6.76 7.34
CA TYR A 164 6.69 -5.91 8.31
C TYR A 164 7.09 -6.20 9.77
N LEU A 165 8.21 -6.88 10.00
CA LEU A 165 8.68 -7.22 11.35
C LEU A 165 9.23 -6.04 12.14
N GLY A 166 9.68 -4.98 11.47
CA GLY A 166 10.31 -3.79 12.06
C GLY A 166 11.85 -3.87 12.07
N ALA A 167 12.50 -2.73 11.79
CA ALA A 167 13.95 -2.61 11.66
C ALA A 167 14.75 -3.10 12.87
N LYS A 168 14.16 -3.03 14.07
CA LYS A 168 14.82 -3.41 15.34
C LYS A 168 14.74 -4.90 15.65
N THR A 169 13.98 -5.68 14.87
CA THR A 169 13.92 -7.12 15.04
C THR A 169 15.26 -7.74 14.64
N ASP A 170 15.78 -8.66 15.43
CA ASP A 170 17.11 -9.26 15.24
C ASP A 170 17.32 -9.78 13.81
N VAL A 171 16.36 -10.56 13.27
CA VAL A 171 16.41 -11.10 11.92
C VAL A 171 16.40 -10.03 10.82
N ILE A 172 15.82 -8.85 11.08
CA ILE A 172 15.86 -7.72 10.14
C ILE A 172 17.17 -6.94 10.28
N ALA A 173 17.63 -6.73 11.50
CA ALA A 173 18.89 -6.04 11.76
C ALA A 173 20.08 -6.76 11.12
N GLU A 174 20.08 -8.10 11.12
CA GLU A 174 21.12 -8.96 10.54
C GLU A 174 21.12 -9.00 9.00
N LEU A 175 20.08 -8.49 8.30
CA LEU A 175 20.06 -8.50 6.83
C LEU A 175 21.25 -7.73 6.25
N PRO A 176 21.85 -8.22 5.14
CA PRO A 176 23.01 -7.60 4.50
C PRO A 176 22.73 -6.15 4.09
N GLU A 177 23.57 -5.21 4.50
CA GLU A 177 23.37 -3.77 4.20
C GLU A 177 23.50 -3.45 2.71
N GLN A 178 24.18 -4.27 1.92
CA GLN A 178 24.33 -4.10 0.47
C GLN A 178 23.00 -4.26 -0.29
N GLU A 179 22.06 -5.05 0.26
CA GLU A 179 20.76 -5.33 -0.32
C GLU A 179 19.63 -4.64 0.46
N PHE A 180 19.82 -4.51 1.78
CA PHE A 180 18.85 -3.95 2.71
C PHE A 180 19.45 -2.75 3.43
N PHE A 181 19.55 -1.63 2.73
CA PHE A 181 20.01 -0.38 3.33
C PHE A 181 19.19 0.00 4.58
N PRO A 182 19.75 0.77 5.53
CA PRO A 182 19.03 1.15 6.76
C PRO A 182 17.63 1.73 6.50
N TRP A 183 17.50 2.60 5.50
CA TRP A 183 16.22 3.21 5.14
C TRP A 183 15.18 2.19 4.62
N ILE A 184 15.61 1.07 3.98
CA ILE A 184 14.72 -0.03 3.58
C ILE A 184 14.22 -0.78 4.82
N LYS A 185 15.12 -1.10 5.75
CA LYS A 185 14.76 -1.76 7.01
C LYS A 185 13.78 -0.92 7.84
N GLU A 186 13.97 0.41 7.89
CA GLU A 186 13.08 1.34 8.58
C GLU A 186 11.66 1.35 7.99
N LYS A 187 11.50 1.05 6.70
CA LYS A 187 10.19 0.92 6.05
C LYS A 187 9.50 -0.42 6.33
N MET A 188 10.15 -1.41 6.94
CA MET A 188 9.56 -2.71 7.28
C MET A 188 8.70 -2.64 8.55
N ASP A 189 7.66 -1.81 8.57
CA ASP A 189 6.83 -1.55 9.75
C ASP A 189 5.41 -2.09 9.59
N ALA A 190 4.97 -2.88 10.58
CA ALA A 190 3.67 -3.54 10.62
C ALA A 190 2.46 -2.58 10.54
N GLN A 191 2.63 -1.32 10.89
CA GLN A 191 1.57 -0.32 10.78
C GLN A 191 1.12 -0.06 9.34
N TYR A 192 1.95 -0.40 8.35
CA TYR A 192 1.65 -0.15 6.94
C TYR A 192 1.18 -1.39 6.16
N LEU A 193 1.09 -2.56 6.80
CA LEU A 193 0.77 -3.82 6.12
C LEU A 193 -0.52 -3.74 5.30
N GLU A 194 -1.61 -3.30 5.92
CA GLU A 194 -2.92 -3.22 5.26
C GLU A 194 -2.92 -2.16 4.15
N ARG A 195 -2.30 -1.01 4.43
CA ARG A 195 -2.16 0.08 3.45
C ARG A 195 -1.41 -0.38 2.21
N ASP A 196 -0.28 -1.06 2.40
CA ASP A 196 0.56 -1.51 1.30
C ASP A 196 -0.11 -2.63 0.50
N ALA A 197 -0.79 -3.55 1.16
CA ALA A 197 -1.58 -4.59 0.51
C ALA A 197 -2.68 -3.99 -0.38
N ILE A 198 -3.45 -3.03 0.14
CA ILE A 198 -4.51 -2.35 -0.61
C ILE A 198 -3.92 -1.53 -1.77
N ALA A 199 -2.83 -0.77 -1.54
CA ALA A 199 -2.17 -0.01 -2.61
C ALA A 199 -1.63 -0.92 -3.72
N ALA A 200 -1.04 -2.07 -3.37
CA ALA A 200 -0.58 -3.08 -4.34
C ALA A 200 -1.76 -3.65 -5.16
N TRP A 201 -2.89 -3.93 -4.51
CA TRP A 201 -4.09 -4.39 -5.21
C TRP A 201 -4.63 -3.32 -6.16
N ILE A 202 -4.74 -2.06 -5.72
CA ILE A 202 -5.18 -0.92 -6.55
C ILE A 202 -4.29 -0.80 -7.78
N MET A 203 -2.97 -0.81 -7.60
CA MET A 203 -1.98 -0.70 -8.67
C MET A 203 -2.08 -1.85 -9.67
N SER A 204 -2.30 -3.08 -9.20
CA SER A 204 -2.29 -4.27 -10.05
C SER A 204 -3.62 -4.54 -10.74
N ASN A 205 -4.76 -4.21 -10.13
CA ASN A 205 -6.07 -4.68 -10.55
C ASN A 205 -7.12 -3.58 -10.82
N ILE A 206 -6.90 -2.34 -10.36
CA ILE A 206 -7.89 -1.27 -10.46
C ILE A 206 -7.41 -0.14 -11.39
N VAL A 207 -6.24 0.41 -11.13
CA VAL A 207 -5.68 1.49 -11.95
C VAL A 207 -4.87 0.86 -13.06
N SER A 208 -5.43 0.84 -14.29
CA SER A 208 -4.74 0.24 -15.42
C SER A 208 -3.39 0.92 -15.67
N GLN A 209 -2.36 0.11 -15.85
CA GLN A 209 -1.08 0.59 -16.35
C GLN A 209 -1.27 1.03 -17.81
N LYS A 210 -1.51 2.32 -17.99
CA LYS A 210 -1.37 2.95 -19.31
C LYS A 210 0.09 3.33 -19.48
N GLU A 211 0.57 3.36 -20.72
CA GLU A 211 1.87 3.95 -21.01
C GLU A 211 1.93 5.36 -20.42
N ASN A 212 2.93 5.61 -19.59
CA ASN A 212 3.19 6.92 -19.01
C ASN A 212 4.23 7.61 -19.90
N PRO A 213 3.81 8.40 -20.92
CA PRO A 213 4.70 8.93 -21.93
C PRO A 213 5.71 9.95 -21.38
N ASN A 214 5.46 10.48 -20.17
CA ASN A 214 6.29 11.49 -19.52
C ASN A 214 6.08 11.49 -18.00
N ASN A 215 6.92 12.25 -17.29
CA ASN A 215 6.91 12.28 -15.83
C ASN A 215 5.58 12.73 -15.25
N ILE A 216 4.94 13.78 -15.80
CA ILE A 216 3.68 14.29 -15.25
C ILE A 216 2.54 13.28 -15.39
N SER A 217 2.51 12.49 -16.47
CA SER A 217 1.53 11.41 -16.60
C SER A 217 1.74 10.32 -15.57
N ALA A 218 3.00 9.95 -15.27
CA ALA A 218 3.35 8.99 -14.23
C ALA A 218 3.06 9.53 -12.83
N ILE A 219 3.32 10.81 -12.58
CA ILE A 219 2.99 11.52 -11.33
C ILE A 219 1.49 11.46 -11.07
N ILE A 220 0.66 11.82 -12.05
CA ILE A 220 -0.81 11.80 -11.91
C ILE A 220 -1.33 10.37 -11.79
N HIS A 221 -0.73 9.40 -12.49
CA HIS A 221 -1.06 7.99 -12.34
C HIS A 221 -0.87 7.50 -10.90
N TRP A 222 0.29 7.80 -10.29
CA TRP A 222 0.54 7.51 -8.87
C TRP A 222 -0.41 8.28 -7.95
N GLY A 223 -0.73 9.53 -8.32
CA GLY A 223 -1.73 10.33 -7.60
C GLY A 223 -3.09 9.62 -7.49
N LYS A 224 -3.55 9.00 -8.58
CA LYS A 224 -4.79 8.19 -8.57
C LYS A 224 -4.69 6.98 -7.66
N ILE A 225 -3.55 6.28 -7.64
CA ILE A 225 -3.33 5.13 -6.75
C ILE A 225 -3.38 5.56 -5.28
N ILE A 226 -2.68 6.64 -4.92
CA ILE A 226 -2.67 7.16 -3.55
C ILE A 226 -4.06 7.68 -3.14
N TYR A 227 -4.78 8.37 -4.04
CA TYR A 227 -6.12 8.86 -3.77
C TYR A 227 -7.12 7.72 -3.53
N LEU A 228 -7.03 6.62 -4.29
CA LEU A 228 -7.82 5.42 -4.02
C LEU A 228 -7.41 4.72 -2.71
N THR A 229 -6.13 4.76 -2.37
CA THR A 229 -5.67 4.25 -1.07
C THR A 229 -6.25 5.08 0.07
N GLU A 230 -6.31 6.40 -0.09
CA GLU A 230 -6.99 7.31 0.85
C GLU A 230 -8.50 7.00 0.94
N ALA A 231 -9.17 6.79 -0.20
CA ALA A 231 -10.58 6.42 -0.25
C ALA A 231 -10.88 5.06 0.41
N ALA A 232 -9.91 4.13 0.41
CA ALA A 232 -10.00 2.86 1.11
C ALA A 232 -9.84 3.00 2.63
N PHE A 233 -9.14 4.04 3.09
CA PHE A 233 -8.85 4.32 4.51
C PHE A 233 -9.16 5.77 4.85
N PRO A 234 -10.43 6.21 4.77
CA PRO A 234 -10.80 7.63 4.87
C PRO A 234 -10.48 8.26 6.22
N ASP A 235 -10.46 7.49 7.30
CA ASP A 235 -10.19 7.93 8.68
C ASP A 235 -8.68 8.01 9.02
N MET A 236 -7.82 7.49 8.13
CA MET A 236 -6.39 7.43 8.44
C MET A 236 -5.68 8.77 8.16
N PRO A 237 -4.67 9.13 8.97
CA PRO A 237 -3.90 10.35 8.77
C PRO A 237 -3.22 10.38 7.40
N LYS A 238 -3.13 11.56 6.80
CA LYS A 238 -2.57 11.75 5.45
C LYS A 238 -1.09 11.35 5.34
N ASN A 239 -0.30 11.57 6.38
CA ASN A 239 1.08 11.09 6.44
C ASN A 239 1.16 9.55 6.42
N TRP A 240 0.21 8.84 7.07
CA TRP A 240 0.13 7.39 7.01
C TRP A 240 -0.23 6.91 5.60
N ILE A 241 -1.19 7.57 4.93
CA ILE A 241 -1.55 7.28 3.52
C ILE A 241 -0.31 7.39 2.62
N MET A 242 0.50 8.43 2.81
CA MET A 242 1.75 8.64 2.05
C MET A 242 2.91 7.74 2.50
N ARG A 243 2.79 7.03 3.63
CA ARG A 243 3.92 6.34 4.27
C ARG A 243 5.08 7.28 4.59
N TYR A 244 4.76 8.47 5.05
CA TYR A 244 5.70 9.47 5.52
C TYR A 244 5.68 9.55 7.04
N SER A 245 6.82 9.94 7.63
CA SER A 245 6.79 10.49 8.98
C SER A 245 6.00 11.80 8.98
N GLU A 246 5.50 12.22 10.14
CA GLU A 246 4.85 13.53 10.27
C GLU A 246 5.77 14.67 9.82
N LYS A 247 7.06 14.57 10.14
CA LYS A 247 8.08 15.53 9.71
C LYS A 247 8.21 15.59 8.18
N ASP A 248 8.29 14.44 7.51
CA ASP A 248 8.44 14.36 6.06
C ASP A 248 7.19 14.83 5.34
N TYR A 249 6.02 14.54 5.90
CA TYR A 249 4.75 15.01 5.37
C TYR A 249 4.62 16.54 5.45
N ASN A 250 4.95 17.12 6.59
CA ASN A 250 4.93 18.57 6.78
C ASN A 250 5.95 19.24 5.86
N TRP A 251 7.16 18.68 5.74
CA TRP A 251 8.16 19.18 4.80
C TRP A 251 7.63 19.16 3.35
N ALA A 252 6.97 18.08 2.94
CA ALA A 252 6.42 17.97 1.59
C ALA A 252 5.32 19.02 1.32
N LEU A 253 4.45 19.29 2.32
CA LEU A 253 3.44 20.35 2.23
C LEU A 253 4.06 21.75 2.09
N GLU A 254 5.04 22.07 2.93
CA GLU A 254 5.73 23.36 2.94
C GLU A 254 6.52 23.61 1.64
N ASN A 255 6.95 22.56 0.95
CA ASN A 255 7.79 22.63 -0.25
C ASN A 255 7.07 22.23 -1.54
N GLU A 256 5.75 22.04 -1.53
CA GLU A 256 4.95 21.61 -2.69
C GLU A 256 5.19 22.55 -3.89
N ARG A 257 5.09 23.88 -3.67
CA ARG A 257 5.33 24.88 -4.70
C ARG A 257 6.78 24.90 -5.20
N SER A 258 7.74 24.82 -4.30
CA SER A 258 9.16 24.80 -4.68
C SER A 258 9.52 23.57 -5.50
N PHE A 259 8.91 22.42 -5.18
CA PHE A 259 9.08 21.19 -5.95
C PHE A 259 8.43 21.28 -7.34
N TRP A 260 7.24 21.86 -7.43
CA TRP A 260 6.59 22.14 -8.73
C TRP A 260 7.48 23.04 -9.59
N ASP A 261 7.93 24.19 -9.04
CA ASP A 261 8.80 25.15 -9.74
C ASP A 261 10.10 24.50 -10.20
N TYR A 262 10.68 23.61 -9.39
CA TYR A 262 11.84 22.81 -9.77
C TYR A 262 11.54 21.93 -11.01
N LEU A 263 10.44 21.20 -11.02
CA LEU A 263 10.07 20.35 -12.16
C LEU A 263 9.84 21.16 -13.45
N VAL A 264 9.27 22.37 -13.33
CA VAL A 264 9.04 23.29 -14.45
C VAL A 264 10.35 23.86 -14.97
N ASN A 265 11.17 24.43 -14.09
CA ASN A 265 12.43 25.12 -14.44
C ASN A 265 13.45 24.16 -15.05
N GLU A 266 13.56 22.95 -14.52
CA GLU A 266 14.44 21.90 -15.05
C GLU A 266 13.81 21.14 -16.24
N LYS A 267 12.61 21.52 -16.67
CA LYS A 267 11.86 20.91 -17.79
C LYS A 267 11.59 19.41 -17.59
N LEU A 268 11.42 18.97 -16.35
CA LEU A 268 11.26 17.56 -15.99
C LEU A 268 9.82 17.06 -16.16
N LEU A 269 8.79 17.94 -16.20
CA LEU A 269 7.38 17.53 -16.29
C LEU A 269 7.10 16.64 -17.50
N PHE A 270 7.64 16.99 -18.66
CA PHE A 270 7.39 16.29 -19.92
C PHE A 270 8.59 15.43 -20.35
N ASP A 271 9.61 15.29 -19.51
CA ASP A 271 10.70 14.34 -19.74
C ASP A 271 10.17 12.90 -19.64
N SER A 272 10.61 12.03 -20.56
CA SER A 272 10.22 10.62 -20.65
C SER A 272 11.31 9.66 -20.15
N SER A 273 12.36 10.19 -19.53
CA SER A 273 13.46 9.40 -19.00
C SER A 273 13.01 8.51 -17.83
N GLU A 274 13.14 7.19 -17.97
CA GLU A 274 12.87 6.23 -16.90
C GLU A 274 13.67 6.52 -15.62
N ARG A 275 14.91 7.01 -15.79
CA ARG A 275 15.75 7.40 -14.66
C ARG A 275 15.16 8.58 -13.89
N THR A 276 14.66 9.58 -14.60
CA THR A 276 14.01 10.74 -13.96
C THR A 276 12.72 10.29 -13.25
N GLN A 277 11.91 9.46 -13.89
CA GLN A 277 10.71 8.90 -13.26
C GLN A 277 11.06 8.13 -11.98
N ALA A 278 12.06 7.25 -12.03
CA ALA A 278 12.49 6.49 -10.87
C ALA A 278 12.94 7.40 -9.71
N ASN A 279 13.70 8.48 -10.01
CA ASN A 279 14.15 9.44 -9.00
C ASN A 279 12.99 10.18 -8.31
N LEU A 280 11.89 10.41 -9.01
CA LEU A 280 10.72 11.14 -8.50
C LEU A 280 9.72 10.23 -7.79
N LEU A 281 9.60 8.97 -8.22
CA LEU A 281 8.48 8.11 -7.88
C LEU A 281 8.85 6.90 -7.01
N ASN A 282 10.09 6.42 -7.06
CA ASN A 282 10.47 5.21 -6.34
C ASN A 282 10.89 5.49 -4.90
N ASP A 283 10.78 4.44 -4.08
CA ASP A 283 11.35 4.43 -2.74
C ASP A 283 12.86 4.69 -2.78
N ALA A 284 13.31 5.59 -1.93
CA ALA A 284 14.71 6.00 -1.82
C ALA A 284 14.98 6.57 -0.42
N PRO A 285 16.22 6.86 -0.03
CA PRO A 285 16.46 7.58 1.22
C PRO A 285 15.99 9.04 1.17
N PHE A 286 15.87 9.63 -0.02
CA PHE A 286 15.39 10.99 -0.30
C PHE A 286 15.16 11.17 -1.80
N THR A 287 14.41 12.20 -2.21
CA THR A 287 14.24 12.53 -3.64
C THR A 287 15.53 13.14 -4.20
N THR A 288 16.09 12.51 -5.24
CA THR A 288 17.34 12.95 -5.88
C THR A 288 17.12 14.24 -6.68
N GLY A 289 18.10 15.14 -6.65
CA GLY A 289 18.12 16.36 -7.48
C GLY A 289 17.56 17.62 -6.79
N LEU A 290 17.06 17.50 -5.56
CA LEU A 290 16.67 18.67 -4.78
C LEU A 290 17.87 19.27 -4.02
N PRO A 291 17.91 20.60 -3.84
CA PRO A 291 18.97 21.28 -3.08
C PRO A 291 19.05 20.83 -1.62
N GLU A 292 17.91 20.53 -1.02
CA GLU A 292 17.78 20.02 0.34
C GLU A 292 17.25 18.59 0.32
N LYS A 293 17.59 17.81 1.36
CA LYS A 293 17.10 16.43 1.52
C LYS A 293 15.64 16.46 1.91
N GLY A 294 14.76 16.38 0.92
CA GLY A 294 13.34 16.12 1.11
C GLY A 294 13.06 14.62 1.24
N PRO A 295 11.84 14.23 1.59
CA PRO A 295 11.43 12.84 1.58
C PRO A 295 11.53 12.23 0.17
N ASP A 296 11.53 10.92 0.11
CA ASP A 296 11.43 10.20 -1.16
C ASP A 296 10.02 10.33 -1.78
N ARG A 297 9.86 9.88 -3.01
CA ARG A 297 8.55 9.77 -3.69
C ARG A 297 7.76 11.09 -3.74
N LEU A 298 8.43 12.25 -3.78
CA LEU A 298 7.76 13.54 -3.89
C LEU A 298 6.89 13.66 -5.14
N GLY A 299 7.21 12.93 -6.22
CA GLY A 299 6.33 12.83 -7.38
C GLY A 299 5.00 12.15 -7.06
N GLN A 300 4.99 11.11 -6.22
CA GLN A 300 3.75 10.49 -5.75
C GLN A 300 2.92 11.45 -4.90
N PHE A 301 3.58 12.18 -3.98
CA PHE A 301 2.94 13.21 -3.17
C PHE A 301 2.32 14.29 -4.04
N LEU A 302 3.08 14.86 -4.98
CA LEU A 302 2.58 15.89 -5.89
C LEU A 302 1.40 15.39 -6.72
N GLY A 303 1.48 14.18 -7.26
CA GLY A 303 0.39 13.55 -8.00
C GLY A 303 -0.90 13.44 -7.18
N TRP A 304 -0.77 13.03 -5.93
CA TRP A 304 -1.89 12.96 -5.01
C TRP A 304 -2.48 14.36 -4.71
N ARG A 305 -1.65 15.38 -4.52
CA ARG A 305 -2.08 16.76 -4.33
C ARG A 305 -2.81 17.31 -5.55
N ILE A 306 -2.32 17.02 -6.77
CA ILE A 306 -2.98 17.36 -8.03
C ILE A 306 -4.39 16.73 -8.09
N ILE A 307 -4.52 15.47 -7.74
CA ILE A 307 -5.82 14.78 -7.71
C ILE A 307 -6.75 15.39 -6.66
N GLN A 308 -6.24 15.69 -5.46
CA GLN A 308 -7.05 16.34 -4.41
C GLN A 308 -7.54 17.73 -4.84
N SER A 309 -6.67 18.54 -5.46
CA SER A 309 -7.03 19.85 -6.01
C SER A 309 -8.15 19.71 -7.04
N TYR A 310 -7.98 18.81 -8.01
CA TYR A 310 -8.99 18.56 -9.04
C TYR A 310 -10.33 18.13 -8.42
N MET A 311 -10.34 17.15 -7.53
CA MET A 311 -11.56 16.64 -6.89
C MET A 311 -12.24 17.67 -5.97
N SER A 312 -11.51 18.62 -5.44
CA SER A 312 -12.09 19.70 -4.61
C SER A 312 -12.83 20.76 -5.43
N GLN A 313 -12.51 20.88 -6.71
CA GLN A 313 -13.09 21.89 -7.63
C GLN A 313 -14.21 21.31 -8.49
N HIS A 314 -14.33 19.98 -8.59
CA HIS A 314 -15.27 19.30 -9.47
C HIS A 314 -16.17 18.34 -8.70
N ASP A 315 -17.47 18.44 -8.93
CA ASP A 315 -18.47 17.52 -8.40
C ASP A 315 -18.57 16.26 -9.28
N ILE A 316 -17.51 15.44 -9.26
CA ILE A 316 -17.43 14.18 -9.98
C ILE A 316 -17.18 13.02 -9.03
N SER A 317 -17.58 11.83 -9.44
CA SER A 317 -17.31 10.61 -8.69
C SER A 317 -15.85 10.14 -8.84
N VAL A 318 -15.37 9.35 -7.89
CA VAL A 318 -14.08 8.66 -7.98
C VAL A 318 -14.01 7.77 -9.23
N GLN A 319 -15.15 7.17 -9.64
CA GLN A 319 -15.22 6.35 -10.87
C GLN A 319 -14.96 7.20 -12.13
N GLU A 320 -15.49 8.42 -12.20
CA GLU A 320 -15.25 9.34 -13.31
C GLU A 320 -13.79 9.80 -13.34
N LEU A 321 -13.23 10.18 -12.18
CA LEU A 321 -11.80 10.53 -12.04
C LEU A 321 -10.88 9.47 -12.65
N MET A 322 -11.17 8.17 -12.44
CA MET A 322 -10.30 7.09 -12.96
C MET A 322 -10.24 7.09 -14.50
N ASN A 323 -11.27 7.58 -15.17
CA ASN A 323 -11.36 7.62 -16.64
C ASN A 323 -10.74 8.88 -17.26
N LEU A 324 -10.50 9.93 -16.47
CA LEU A 324 -9.97 11.19 -16.99
C LEU A 324 -8.53 11.04 -17.48
N PRO A 325 -8.17 11.67 -18.61
CA PRO A 325 -6.78 11.75 -19.05
C PRO A 325 -5.99 12.70 -18.12
N TYR A 326 -4.68 12.46 -18.00
CA TYR A 326 -3.82 13.30 -17.15
C TYR A 326 -3.79 14.76 -17.61
N THR A 327 -3.94 15.02 -18.91
CA THR A 327 -3.95 16.37 -19.49
C THR A 327 -5.12 17.23 -19.01
N GLU A 328 -6.29 16.65 -18.80
CA GLU A 328 -7.46 17.33 -18.26
C GLU A 328 -7.26 17.67 -16.79
N ILE A 329 -6.81 16.70 -16.01
CA ILE A 329 -6.53 16.88 -14.57
C ILE A 329 -5.46 17.95 -14.34
N LEU A 330 -4.43 17.98 -15.19
CA LEU A 330 -3.32 18.93 -15.07
C LEU A 330 -3.73 20.38 -15.35
N GLN A 331 -4.66 20.61 -16.26
CA GLN A 331 -5.09 21.97 -16.64
C GLN A 331 -5.76 22.72 -15.50
N GLU A 332 -6.34 21.99 -14.55
CA GLU A 332 -7.10 22.56 -13.42
C GLU A 332 -6.29 22.52 -12.11
N TYR A 333 -4.99 22.21 -12.18
CA TYR A 333 -4.18 22.17 -10.97
C TYR A 333 -3.85 23.57 -10.48
N GLU A 334 -4.38 23.92 -9.33
CA GLU A 334 -4.02 25.10 -8.56
C GLU A 334 -3.08 24.73 -7.43
N LEU A 335 -1.89 25.33 -7.44
CA LEU A 335 -0.95 25.21 -6.32
C LEU A 335 -1.57 25.86 -5.08
N ALA A 336 -1.43 25.20 -3.92
CA ALA A 336 -1.77 25.81 -2.64
C ALA A 336 -0.95 27.11 -2.45
N GLU A 337 -1.65 28.22 -2.07
CA GLU A 337 -1.00 29.51 -1.79
C GLU A 337 -0.09 29.46 -0.56
#